data_d7f09333eadb9974a83f497d6581e632
#
_entry.id   d7f09333eadb9974a83f497d6581e632
#
_cell.length_a   1.000
_cell.length_b   1.000
_cell.length_c   1.000
_cell.angle_alpha   90.00
_cell.angle_beta   90.00
_cell.angle_gamma   90.00
#
_symmetry.space_group_name_H-M   'P 1'
#
loop_
_entity.id
_entity.type
_entity.pdbx_description
1 polymer ?
#
loop_
_entity_poly.entity_id
_entity_poly.type
_entity_poly.pdbx_seq_one_letter_code
_entity_poly.pdbx_strand_id
1 'polypeptide(L)'
;QHLNKKETISYCGSLVQQNHGEGLSHGYLLWDVAKRKSEYIEIPNDYGYYTIDIEDGKVPDCPDIPKKARLRVRVSNTTPSQLKKAMTLIHSTYGIKEVSVTRTDSLTSSEKVRGQRITVGDVRDADYQYGLIEEYLKQNHFVDDGTLIDIKNINKELNTRLPADDVNRGITWDVKKFEFDNMFSYGEDNVVDFTKLNGIVGIFAPNASGKSSLLDALSFCLFDTSSRAFKALNVLNSKKDKFYCKAELEVDGCRYFIERRAKKQRNGHVKVDVDFWTYDDAGEKLSLNGDQRRTTDVNIRKVIGTYEDFIMTALSLQSNSTVFIDKTQKERKDLLAQFMGIGVFDQLYNLAA
;
A
#
# COMPACT_ATOMS: atom_id res chain seq x y z
N GLN A 1 -20.85 24.88 10.70
CA GLN A 1 -19.64 25.68 10.91
C GLN A 1 -19.64 26.88 9.94
N HIS A 2 -19.49 28.12 10.46
CA HIS A 2 -19.38 29.29 9.61
C HIS A 2 -18.00 29.38 8.97
N LEU A 3 -17.96 29.63 7.68
CA LEU A 3 -16.73 29.70 6.89
C LEU A 3 -16.21 31.15 6.72
N ASN A 4 -17.02 32.17 7.09
CA ASN A 4 -16.60 33.55 7.04
C ASN A 4 -17.07 34.34 8.27
N LYS A 5 -16.38 35.45 8.59
CA LYS A 5 -16.69 36.32 9.73
C LYS A 5 -18.08 36.98 9.68
N LYS A 6 -18.69 37.05 8.48
CA LYS A 6 -20.04 37.65 8.27
C LYS A 6 -21.15 36.60 8.41
N GLU A 7 -20.82 35.33 8.67
CA GLU A 7 -21.76 34.22 8.82
C GLU A 7 -22.68 34.00 7.61
N THR A 8 -22.28 34.51 6.44
CA THR A 8 -23.04 34.37 5.20
C THR A 8 -22.67 33.16 4.39
N ILE A 9 -21.63 32.41 4.79
CA ILE A 9 -21.21 31.15 4.18
C ILE A 9 -21.06 30.15 5.33
N SER A 10 -21.81 29.06 5.26
CA SER A 10 -21.79 28.03 6.28
C SER A 10 -21.73 26.65 5.66
N TYR A 11 -20.99 25.76 6.28
CA TYR A 11 -20.98 24.33 5.96
C TYR A 11 -21.98 23.61 6.86
N CYS A 12 -22.99 22.97 6.27
CA CYS A 12 -24.04 22.30 7.03
C CYS A 12 -23.60 20.98 7.68
N GLY A 13 -22.55 20.33 7.15
CA GLY A 13 -22.16 19.00 7.59
C GLY A 13 -23.06 17.89 7.03
N SER A 14 -22.96 16.69 7.60
CA SER A 14 -23.81 15.55 7.31
C SER A 14 -25.06 15.56 8.20
N LEU A 15 -26.18 14.99 7.71
CA LEU A 15 -27.42 14.87 8.49
C LEU A 15 -27.29 13.90 9.67
N VAL A 16 -26.40 12.94 9.55
CA VAL A 16 -26.12 11.94 10.59
C VAL A 16 -24.61 11.72 10.69
N GLN A 17 -24.15 11.30 11.84
CA GLN A 17 -22.75 10.95 12.08
C GLN A 17 -22.34 9.78 11.18
N GLN A 18 -21.20 9.91 10.49
CA GLN A 18 -20.71 8.92 9.53
C GLN A 18 -19.56 8.06 10.07
N ASN A 19 -18.86 8.55 11.07
CA ASN A 19 -17.72 7.84 11.67
C ASN A 19 -17.45 8.27 13.11
N HIS A 20 -16.56 7.53 13.81
CA HIS A 20 -16.18 7.80 15.20
C HIS A 20 -15.36 9.10 15.42
N GLY A 21 -14.93 9.76 14.38
CA GLY A 21 -14.18 11.03 14.46
C GLY A 21 -15.06 12.27 14.44
N GLU A 22 -16.35 12.12 14.20
CA GLU A 22 -17.31 13.22 14.15
C GLU A 22 -18.01 13.41 15.51
N GLY A 23 -18.45 14.64 15.79
CA GLY A 23 -19.28 14.94 16.95
C GLY A 23 -20.65 14.28 16.88
N LEU A 24 -21.38 14.24 17.97
CA LEU A 24 -22.71 13.60 18.04
C LEU A 24 -23.83 14.47 17.49
N SER A 25 -23.67 15.81 17.52
CA SER A 25 -24.68 16.76 17.04
C SER A 25 -24.63 16.88 15.53
N HIS A 26 -25.66 16.42 14.87
CA HIS A 26 -25.85 16.47 13.41
C HIS A 26 -27.20 17.05 13.05
N GLY A 27 -27.31 17.70 11.88
CA GLY A 27 -28.54 18.36 11.49
C GLY A 27 -28.40 19.07 10.15
N TYR A 28 -29.27 20.05 9.94
CA TYR A 28 -29.29 20.87 8.72
C TYR A 28 -29.37 22.35 9.05
N LEU A 29 -29.05 23.17 8.07
CA LEU A 29 -29.16 24.63 8.16
C LEU A 29 -30.45 25.11 7.50
N LEU A 30 -31.27 25.82 8.26
CA LEU A 30 -32.41 26.55 7.73
C LEU A 30 -31.97 28.02 7.46
N TRP A 31 -32.07 28.45 6.22
CA TRP A 31 -31.67 29.80 5.82
C TRP A 31 -32.89 30.74 5.68
N ASP A 32 -32.84 31.83 6.40
CA ASP A 32 -33.68 33.01 6.11
C ASP A 32 -32.95 33.88 5.08
N VAL A 33 -33.36 33.75 3.83
CA VAL A 33 -32.72 34.46 2.72
C VAL A 33 -32.87 35.95 2.80
N ALA A 34 -33.99 36.44 3.33
CA ALA A 34 -34.26 37.88 3.48
C ALA A 34 -33.34 38.49 4.54
N LYS A 35 -33.15 37.82 5.64
CA LYS A 35 -32.27 38.27 6.74
C LYS A 35 -30.81 37.86 6.54
N ARG A 36 -30.52 36.99 5.58
CA ARG A 36 -29.18 36.39 5.30
C ARG A 36 -28.58 35.71 6.54
N LYS A 37 -29.43 35.00 7.29
CA LYS A 37 -29.04 34.28 8.51
C LYS A 37 -29.42 32.83 8.40
N SER A 38 -28.61 31.93 9.00
CA SER A 38 -28.93 30.51 9.10
C SER A 38 -29.15 30.13 10.56
N GLU A 39 -30.05 29.17 10.75
CA GLU A 39 -30.29 28.49 12.01
C GLU A 39 -29.95 27.03 11.85
N TYR A 40 -29.23 26.47 12.82
CA TYR A 40 -28.90 25.05 12.82
C TYR A 40 -30.00 24.27 13.51
N ILE A 41 -30.59 23.34 12.81
CA ILE A 41 -31.65 22.45 13.33
C ILE A 41 -31.01 21.08 13.52
N GLU A 42 -30.89 20.67 14.78
CA GLU A 42 -30.38 19.37 15.16
C GLU A 42 -31.42 18.27 14.89
N ILE A 43 -30.99 17.13 14.34
CA ILE A 43 -31.82 15.97 14.13
C ILE A 43 -31.48 14.92 15.19
N PRO A 44 -32.42 14.51 16.04
CA PRO A 44 -32.23 13.38 16.95
C PRO A 44 -31.90 12.11 16.15
N ASN A 45 -30.85 11.39 16.56
CA ASN A 45 -30.41 10.20 15.88
C ASN A 45 -30.32 9.01 16.83
N ASP A 46 -31.05 7.93 16.52
CA ASP A 46 -30.98 6.65 17.26
C ASP A 46 -29.71 5.85 16.93
N TYR A 47 -29.01 6.25 15.88
CA TYR A 47 -27.76 5.67 15.43
C TYR A 47 -26.64 6.67 15.74
N GLY A 48 -25.48 6.16 16.04
CA GLY A 48 -24.33 7.01 16.24
C GLY A 48 -23.08 6.18 16.42
N TYR A 49 -21.93 6.85 16.36
CA TYR A 49 -20.62 6.21 16.58
C TYR A 49 -20.10 6.68 17.92
N TYR A 50 -20.12 5.80 18.91
CA TYR A 50 -19.68 6.09 20.27
C TYR A 50 -18.33 5.42 20.54
N THR A 51 -17.49 6.04 21.35
CA THR A 51 -16.23 5.46 21.79
C THR A 51 -16.19 5.44 23.31
N ILE A 52 -15.91 4.27 23.88
CA ILE A 52 -15.69 4.07 25.32
C ILE A 52 -14.23 3.67 25.51
N ASP A 53 -13.56 4.33 26.46
CA ASP A 53 -12.21 3.98 26.88
C ASP A 53 -12.28 3.11 28.14
N ILE A 54 -11.73 1.90 28.08
CA ILE A 54 -11.58 0.99 29.23
C ILE A 54 -10.12 0.97 29.64
N GLU A 55 -9.85 1.39 30.84
CA GLU A 55 -8.55 1.35 31.47
C GLU A 55 -8.61 0.48 32.74
N ASP A 56 -7.61 -0.39 32.93
CA ASP A 56 -7.57 -1.34 34.05
C ASP A 56 -8.83 -2.21 34.22
N GLY A 57 -9.55 -2.45 33.13
CA GLY A 57 -10.80 -3.22 33.13
C GLY A 57 -12.02 -2.47 33.66
N LYS A 58 -11.94 -1.18 33.89
CA LYS A 58 -13.03 -0.35 34.39
C LYS A 58 -13.81 0.26 33.21
N VAL A 59 -15.13 0.08 33.23
CA VAL A 59 -16.03 0.75 32.27
C VAL A 59 -16.40 2.09 32.87
N PRO A 60 -16.16 3.22 32.19
CA PRO A 60 -16.56 4.52 32.68
C PRO A 60 -18.08 4.67 32.70
N ASP A 61 -18.56 5.57 33.55
CA ASP A 61 -19.97 5.96 33.53
C ASP A 61 -20.23 6.76 32.24
N CYS A 62 -20.93 6.15 31.30
CA CYS A 62 -21.18 6.76 30.00
C CYS A 62 -22.60 7.33 29.95
N PRO A 63 -22.78 8.48 29.27
CA PRO A 63 -24.13 9.01 29.05
C PRO A 63 -24.95 8.03 28.19
N ASP A 64 -26.26 8.29 28.10
CA ASP A 64 -27.22 7.47 27.37
C ASP A 64 -26.74 7.16 25.94
N ILE A 65 -26.30 5.93 25.72
CA ILE A 65 -25.89 5.45 24.41
C ILE A 65 -27.10 4.76 23.75
N PRO A 66 -27.54 5.20 22.57
CA PRO A 66 -28.67 4.57 21.88
C PRO A 66 -28.42 3.10 21.57
N LYS A 67 -29.44 2.26 21.70
CA LYS A 67 -29.34 0.80 21.46
C LYS A 67 -28.89 0.40 20.05
N LYS A 68 -29.08 1.28 19.08
CA LYS A 68 -28.68 1.09 17.68
C LYS A 68 -27.32 1.71 17.35
N ALA A 69 -26.62 2.24 18.35
CA ALA A 69 -25.31 2.84 18.16
C ALA A 69 -24.26 1.79 17.80
N ARG A 70 -23.24 2.23 17.06
CA ARG A 70 -22.01 1.48 16.81
C ARG A 70 -20.97 1.88 17.84
N LEU A 71 -20.61 0.95 18.70
CA LEU A 71 -19.71 1.21 19.81
C LEU A 71 -18.29 0.76 19.47
N ARG A 72 -17.33 1.65 19.67
CA ARG A 72 -15.90 1.34 19.71
C ARG A 72 -15.44 1.32 21.15
N VAL A 73 -14.87 0.21 21.58
CA VAL A 73 -14.24 0.07 22.89
C VAL A 73 -12.73 0.13 22.69
N ARG A 74 -12.08 1.17 23.19
CA ARG A 74 -10.62 1.25 23.26
C ARG A 74 -10.17 0.75 24.62
N VAL A 75 -9.20 -0.16 24.62
CA VAL A 75 -8.80 -0.89 25.82
C VAL A 75 -7.32 -0.65 26.08
N SER A 76 -7.00 -0.20 27.29
CA SER A 76 -5.64 -0.04 27.79
C SER A 76 -5.45 -0.80 29.11
N ASN A 77 -4.26 -1.35 29.32
CA ASN A 77 -3.84 -2.00 30.56
C ASN A 77 -4.89 -2.99 31.14
N THR A 78 -5.54 -3.77 30.27
CA THR A 78 -6.68 -4.61 30.64
C THR A 78 -6.43 -6.08 30.26
N THR A 79 -6.54 -6.99 31.23
CA THR A 79 -6.41 -8.43 30.99
C THR A 79 -7.61 -9.00 30.21
N PRO A 80 -7.46 -10.13 29.49
CA PRO A 80 -8.55 -10.78 28.77
C PRO A 80 -9.77 -11.10 29.65
N SER A 81 -9.54 -11.48 30.93
CA SER A 81 -10.60 -11.78 31.90
C SER A 81 -11.39 -10.52 32.30
N GLN A 82 -10.69 -9.40 32.54
CA GLN A 82 -11.30 -8.11 32.84
C GLN A 82 -12.08 -7.57 31.63
N LEU A 83 -11.50 -7.70 30.43
CA LEU A 83 -12.17 -7.29 29.19
C LEU A 83 -13.48 -8.08 29.00
N LYS A 84 -13.47 -9.40 29.23
CA LYS A 84 -14.69 -10.21 29.11
C LYS A 84 -15.79 -9.72 30.08
N LYS A 85 -15.44 -9.40 31.33
CA LYS A 85 -16.39 -8.84 32.31
C LYS A 85 -16.91 -7.47 31.88
N ALA A 86 -16.03 -6.58 31.41
CA ALA A 86 -16.39 -5.26 30.91
C ALA A 86 -17.33 -5.34 29.69
N MET A 87 -17.06 -6.22 28.76
CA MET A 87 -17.92 -6.45 27.59
C MET A 87 -19.30 -6.99 27.98
N THR A 88 -19.36 -7.92 28.95
CA THR A 88 -20.65 -8.42 29.48
C THR A 88 -21.44 -7.28 30.12
N LEU A 89 -20.81 -6.41 30.88
CA LEU A 89 -21.43 -5.26 31.50
C LEU A 89 -21.96 -4.27 30.44
N ILE A 90 -21.16 -3.94 29.43
CA ILE A 90 -21.55 -3.06 28.31
C ILE A 90 -22.79 -3.62 27.59
N HIS A 91 -22.76 -4.91 27.25
CA HIS A 91 -23.90 -5.54 26.58
C HIS A 91 -25.17 -5.55 27.44
N SER A 92 -25.04 -5.80 28.75
CA SER A 92 -26.20 -5.82 29.67
C SER A 92 -26.75 -4.41 29.93
N THR A 93 -25.89 -3.41 30.02
CA THR A 93 -26.29 -2.03 30.34
C THR A 93 -26.88 -1.31 29.13
N TYR A 94 -26.24 -1.39 27.99
CA TYR A 94 -26.62 -0.60 26.79
C TYR A 94 -27.38 -1.38 25.74
N GLY A 95 -27.36 -2.73 25.77
CA GLY A 95 -28.05 -3.59 24.80
C GLY A 95 -27.56 -3.42 23.35
N ILE A 96 -26.34 -2.91 23.15
CA ILE A 96 -25.76 -2.62 21.85
C ILE A 96 -25.33 -3.90 21.16
N LYS A 97 -25.63 -4.04 19.86
CA LYS A 97 -25.30 -5.22 19.05
C LYS A 97 -23.97 -5.08 18.30
N GLU A 98 -23.63 -3.89 17.87
CA GLU A 98 -22.42 -3.63 17.09
C GLU A 98 -21.32 -3.04 17.99
N VAL A 99 -20.40 -3.88 18.44
CA VAL A 99 -19.26 -3.46 19.28
C VAL A 99 -17.96 -3.87 18.62
N SER A 100 -17.06 -2.91 18.42
CA SER A 100 -15.68 -3.15 17.98
C SER A 100 -14.73 -2.88 19.14
N VAL A 101 -13.76 -3.79 19.34
CA VAL A 101 -12.75 -3.64 20.38
C VAL A 101 -11.40 -3.32 19.74
N THR A 102 -10.75 -2.26 20.22
CA THR A 102 -9.41 -1.86 19.78
C THR A 102 -8.50 -1.77 21.01
N ARG A 103 -7.39 -2.52 21.03
CA ARG A 103 -6.39 -2.40 22.09
C ARG A 103 -5.46 -1.24 21.79
N THR A 104 -5.26 -0.37 22.78
CA THR A 104 -4.32 0.76 22.70
C THR A 104 -2.95 0.42 23.29
N ASP A 105 -2.84 -0.64 24.09
CA ASP A 105 -1.56 -1.08 24.69
C ASP A 105 -0.53 -1.50 23.64
N SER A 106 -0.97 -1.92 22.45
CA SER A 106 -0.09 -2.21 21.31
C SER A 106 0.64 -0.97 20.77
N LEU A 107 0.24 0.24 21.17
CA LEU A 107 0.92 1.49 20.77
C LEU A 107 2.13 1.80 21.65
N THR A 108 2.18 1.30 22.88
CA THR A 108 3.35 1.48 23.77
C THR A 108 4.52 0.56 23.43
N SER A 109 4.26 -0.59 22.83
CA SER A 109 5.33 -1.44 22.26
C SER A 109 5.93 -0.85 20.97
N SER A 110 5.17 0.01 20.24
CA SER A 110 5.67 0.70 19.05
C SER A 110 6.61 1.87 19.36
N GLU A 111 6.64 2.40 20.59
CA GLU A 111 7.62 3.42 20.99
C GLU A 111 9.02 2.85 21.22
N LYS A 112 9.14 1.60 21.65
CA LYS A 112 10.45 0.92 21.73
C LYS A 112 11.02 0.54 20.36
N VAL A 113 10.17 0.36 19.35
CA VAL A 113 10.58 0.06 17.96
C VAL A 113 10.98 1.34 17.18
N ARG A 114 10.64 2.54 17.68
CA ARG A 114 11.00 3.82 17.04
C ARG A 114 12.49 4.14 16.96
N GLY A 115 13.34 3.38 17.63
CA GLY A 115 14.79 3.57 17.61
C GLY A 115 15.59 2.68 16.64
N GLN A 116 15.00 1.58 16.17
CA GLN A 116 15.66 0.70 15.20
C GLN A 116 14.96 0.81 13.85
N ARG A 117 15.71 1.26 12.84
CA ARG A 117 15.29 1.12 11.45
C ARG A 117 15.30 -0.37 11.13
N ILE A 118 14.11 -1.00 11.06
CA ILE A 118 13.98 -2.34 10.52
C ILE A 118 14.24 -2.22 9.03
N THR A 119 15.38 -2.69 8.57
CA THR A 119 15.63 -2.85 7.13
C THR A 119 14.99 -4.15 6.67
N VAL A 120 14.47 -4.17 5.45
CA VAL A 120 13.78 -5.36 4.88
C VAL A 120 14.71 -6.59 4.86
N GLY A 121 16.03 -6.37 4.80
CA GLY A 121 17.04 -7.42 4.91
C GLY A 121 17.07 -8.10 6.29
N ASP A 122 16.86 -7.34 7.35
CA ASP A 122 16.98 -7.85 8.74
C ASP A 122 15.87 -8.86 9.08
N VAL A 123 14.66 -8.68 8.50
CA VAL A 123 13.50 -9.54 8.76
C VAL A 123 13.67 -10.96 8.18
N ARG A 124 14.52 -11.13 7.18
CA ARG A 124 14.86 -12.43 6.55
C ARG A 124 16.08 -13.10 7.15
N ASP A 125 16.82 -12.37 7.98
CA ASP A 125 17.95 -12.93 8.69
C ASP A 125 17.45 -13.88 9.80
N ALA A 126 17.89 -15.14 9.75
CA ALA A 126 17.47 -16.17 10.71
C ALA A 126 17.94 -15.87 12.14
N ASP A 127 19.07 -15.20 12.30
CA ASP A 127 19.59 -14.81 13.62
C ASP A 127 18.78 -13.61 14.16
N TYR A 128 18.39 -12.66 13.32
CA TYR A 128 17.48 -11.57 13.70
C TYR A 128 16.10 -12.11 14.11
N GLN A 129 15.52 -13.01 13.32
CA GLN A 129 14.25 -13.68 13.64
C GLN A 129 14.34 -14.42 14.97
N TYR A 130 15.43 -15.15 15.21
CA TYR A 130 15.67 -15.84 16.47
C TYR A 130 15.73 -14.87 17.65
N GLY A 131 16.39 -13.73 17.48
CA GLY A 131 16.43 -12.68 18.50
C GLY A 131 15.03 -12.20 18.90
N LEU A 132 14.12 -12.01 17.94
CA LEU A 132 12.72 -11.66 18.22
C LEU A 132 11.97 -12.78 18.95
N ILE A 133 12.19 -14.05 18.56
CA ILE A 133 11.60 -15.22 19.21
C ILE A 133 12.11 -15.33 20.65
N GLU A 134 13.42 -15.21 20.88
CA GLU A 134 14.04 -15.28 22.18
C GLU A 134 13.51 -14.17 23.11
N GLU A 135 13.44 -12.93 22.62
CA GLU A 135 12.88 -11.80 23.38
C GLU A 135 11.41 -12.07 23.77
N TYR A 136 10.60 -12.54 22.84
CA TYR A 136 9.20 -12.88 23.09
C TYR A 136 9.05 -13.98 24.13
N LEU A 137 9.85 -15.05 24.05
CA LEU A 137 9.79 -16.16 24.96
C LEU A 137 10.25 -15.77 26.38
N LYS A 138 11.31 -14.97 26.49
CA LYS A 138 11.79 -14.46 27.80
C LYS A 138 10.76 -13.55 28.47
N GLN A 139 9.98 -12.81 27.72
CA GLN A 139 8.93 -11.90 28.25
C GLN A 139 7.65 -12.63 28.63
N ASN A 140 7.27 -13.70 27.95
CA ASN A 140 5.94 -14.30 28.04
C ASN A 140 5.94 -15.74 28.55
N HIS A 141 7.08 -16.44 28.52
CA HIS A 141 7.17 -17.85 28.86
C HIS A 141 8.45 -18.16 29.64
N PHE A 142 8.38 -19.13 30.53
CA PHE A 142 9.55 -19.71 31.14
C PHE A 142 10.08 -20.83 30.25
N VAL A 143 11.22 -20.60 29.58
CA VAL A 143 11.83 -21.52 28.63
C VAL A 143 13.27 -21.77 29.09
N ASP A 144 13.68 -23.03 29.15
CA ASP A 144 15.04 -23.41 29.47
C ASP A 144 15.99 -23.22 28.29
N ASP A 145 17.28 -23.14 28.54
CA ASP A 145 18.31 -22.91 27.53
C ASP A 145 18.36 -24.01 26.45
N GLY A 146 18.04 -25.25 26.81
CA GLY A 146 17.99 -26.38 25.88
C GLY A 146 16.88 -26.18 24.83
N THR A 147 15.68 -25.82 25.27
CA THR A 147 14.55 -25.53 24.41
C THR A 147 14.82 -24.32 23.51
N LEU A 148 15.51 -23.28 23.98
CA LEU A 148 15.92 -22.14 23.16
C LEU A 148 16.85 -22.54 22.01
N ILE A 149 17.79 -23.46 22.27
CA ILE A 149 18.70 -23.99 21.24
C ILE A 149 17.91 -24.79 20.20
N ASP A 150 16.96 -25.62 20.60
CA ASP A 150 16.11 -26.38 19.69
C ASP A 150 15.25 -25.46 18.79
N ILE A 151 14.65 -24.43 19.37
CA ILE A 151 13.89 -23.44 18.63
C ILE A 151 14.77 -22.70 17.60
N LYS A 152 16.01 -22.35 17.98
CA LYS A 152 16.97 -21.74 17.05
C LYS A 152 17.29 -22.66 15.87
N ASN A 153 17.50 -23.94 16.12
CA ASN A 153 17.79 -24.92 15.09
C ASN A 153 16.61 -25.13 14.15
N ILE A 154 15.39 -25.22 14.71
CA ILE A 154 14.15 -25.31 13.93
C ILE A 154 13.96 -24.07 13.07
N ASN A 155 14.12 -22.87 13.62
CA ASN A 155 14.02 -21.62 12.85
C ASN A 155 15.01 -21.60 11.69
N LYS A 156 16.25 -22.02 11.92
CA LYS A 156 17.27 -22.09 10.88
C LYS A 156 16.91 -23.11 9.80
N GLU A 157 16.42 -24.29 10.18
CA GLU A 157 15.96 -25.32 9.24
C GLU A 157 14.78 -24.81 8.39
N LEU A 158 13.77 -24.20 9.00
CA LEU A 158 12.61 -23.64 8.29
C LEU A 158 13.02 -22.57 7.31
N ASN A 159 13.99 -21.71 7.67
CA ASN A 159 14.51 -20.70 6.74
C ASN A 159 15.19 -21.31 5.51
N THR A 160 15.80 -22.50 5.60
CA THR A 160 16.36 -23.19 4.43
C THR A 160 15.28 -23.73 3.46
N ARG A 161 14.05 -23.92 3.97
CA ARG A 161 12.90 -24.40 3.18
C ARG A 161 12.06 -23.26 2.60
N LEU A 162 12.33 -22.01 2.96
CA LEU A 162 11.64 -20.87 2.38
C LEU A 162 11.88 -20.80 0.87
N PRO A 163 10.84 -20.59 0.07
CA PRO A 163 11.02 -20.34 -1.35
C PRO A 163 11.87 -19.09 -1.56
N ALA A 164 12.76 -19.13 -2.55
CA ALA A 164 13.49 -17.93 -2.95
C ALA A 164 12.47 -16.86 -3.34
N ASP A 165 12.57 -15.68 -2.74
CA ASP A 165 11.66 -14.59 -3.08
C ASP A 165 11.85 -14.17 -4.53
N ASP A 166 10.77 -14.24 -5.28
CA ASP A 166 10.78 -13.84 -6.69
C ASP A 166 10.80 -12.33 -6.88
N VAL A 167 10.66 -11.55 -5.79
CA VAL A 167 10.61 -10.08 -5.85
C VAL A 167 11.46 -9.50 -4.73
N ASN A 168 12.52 -8.81 -5.09
CA ASN A 168 13.32 -8.03 -4.15
C ASN A 168 12.57 -6.71 -3.88
N ARG A 169 12.19 -6.46 -2.63
CA ARG A 169 11.45 -5.26 -2.21
C ARG A 169 12.36 -4.38 -1.36
N GLY A 170 12.18 -3.07 -1.51
CA GLY A 170 13.03 -2.09 -0.84
C GLY A 170 14.26 -1.65 -1.65
N ILE A 171 14.38 -2.09 -2.91
CA ILE A 171 15.39 -1.59 -3.83
C ILE A 171 14.98 -0.19 -4.29
N THR A 172 15.93 0.73 -4.21
CA THR A 172 15.80 2.05 -4.81
C THR A 172 16.39 2.02 -6.21
N TRP A 173 15.60 2.42 -7.19
CA TRP A 173 16.06 2.54 -8.58
C TRP A 173 15.59 3.84 -9.20
N ASP A 174 16.37 4.33 -10.15
CA ASP A 174 16.13 5.56 -10.88
C ASP A 174 16.04 5.30 -12.38
N VAL A 175 15.06 5.92 -13.06
CA VAL A 175 15.03 5.95 -14.52
C VAL A 175 16.00 7.00 -15.00
N LYS A 176 16.99 6.61 -15.81
CA LYS A 176 17.97 7.55 -16.40
C LYS A 176 17.53 8.01 -17.79
N LYS A 177 17.01 7.11 -18.61
CA LYS A 177 16.60 7.43 -19.97
C LYS A 177 15.45 6.53 -20.40
N PHE A 178 14.51 7.09 -21.16
CA PHE A 178 13.42 6.36 -21.78
C PHE A 178 13.28 6.74 -23.25
N GLU A 179 13.36 5.75 -24.12
CA GLU A 179 13.21 5.87 -25.58
C GLU A 179 12.01 5.06 -26.01
N PHE A 180 11.17 5.60 -26.91
CA PHE A 180 10.02 4.86 -27.39
C PHE A 180 9.46 5.38 -28.72
N ASP A 181 8.91 4.44 -29.50
CA ASP A 181 8.32 4.69 -30.80
C ASP A 181 6.96 4.06 -30.91
N ASN A 182 6.02 4.77 -31.53
CA ASN A 182 4.72 4.26 -31.97
C ASN A 182 3.88 3.64 -30.84
N MET A 183 3.98 4.22 -29.64
CA MET A 183 3.17 3.83 -28.50
C MET A 183 2.03 4.84 -28.27
N PHE A 184 0.80 4.35 -28.09
CA PHE A 184 -0.40 5.16 -27.91
C PHE A 184 -0.57 6.22 -29.03
N SER A 185 -0.55 7.49 -28.68
CA SER A 185 -0.65 8.62 -29.65
C SER A 185 0.71 9.11 -30.16
N TYR A 186 1.81 8.57 -29.66
CA TYR A 186 3.15 9.00 -30.06
C TYR A 186 3.60 8.36 -31.37
N GLY A 187 4.43 9.09 -32.12
CA GLY A 187 5.12 8.63 -33.31
C GLY A 187 6.48 8.02 -33.01
N GLU A 188 7.45 8.31 -33.88
CA GLU A 188 8.82 7.81 -33.78
C GLU A 188 9.75 8.83 -33.11
N ASP A 189 10.93 8.38 -32.68
CA ASP A 189 12.04 9.18 -32.14
C ASP A 189 11.72 9.95 -30.84
N ASN A 190 10.93 9.33 -29.93
CA ASN A 190 10.64 9.94 -28.64
C ASN A 190 11.71 9.55 -27.63
N VAL A 191 12.32 10.55 -26.98
CA VAL A 191 13.36 10.36 -25.98
C VAL A 191 13.09 11.26 -24.78
N VAL A 192 13.10 10.67 -23.58
CA VAL A 192 13.09 11.39 -22.30
C VAL A 192 14.38 11.09 -21.56
N ASP A 193 15.20 12.10 -21.37
CA ASP A 193 16.46 12.01 -20.63
C ASP A 193 16.24 12.59 -19.22
N PHE A 194 16.05 11.68 -18.25
CA PHE A 194 15.77 12.05 -16.86
C PHE A 194 17.03 12.61 -16.16
N THR A 195 18.22 12.34 -16.67
CA THR A 195 19.48 12.86 -16.08
C THR A 195 19.57 14.38 -16.19
N LYS A 196 18.85 14.98 -17.14
CA LYS A 196 18.76 16.43 -17.36
C LYS A 196 17.66 17.11 -16.56
N LEU A 197 16.81 16.33 -15.86
CA LEU A 197 15.69 16.83 -15.10
C LEU A 197 16.07 16.92 -13.62
N ASN A 198 15.84 18.09 -13.02
CA ASN A 198 16.11 18.32 -11.60
C ASN A 198 14.91 18.98 -10.93
N GLY A 199 14.60 18.57 -9.70
CA GLY A 199 13.50 19.12 -8.92
C GLY A 199 12.12 18.77 -9.49
N ILE A 200 11.19 19.71 -9.41
CA ILE A 200 9.80 19.53 -9.89
C ILE A 200 9.72 19.89 -11.36
N VAL A 201 9.32 18.94 -12.18
CA VAL A 201 9.17 19.10 -13.63
C VAL A 201 7.70 19.09 -14.03
N GLY A 202 7.25 20.12 -14.76
CA GLY A 202 5.88 20.23 -15.28
C GLY A 202 5.78 19.82 -16.74
N ILE A 203 4.83 18.98 -17.09
CA ILE A 203 4.47 18.63 -18.49
C ILE A 203 3.21 19.39 -18.90
N PHE A 204 3.36 20.37 -19.78
CA PHE A 204 2.29 21.24 -20.24
C PHE A 204 1.95 20.91 -21.70
N ALA A 205 0.69 20.56 -21.94
CA ALA A 205 0.18 20.33 -23.29
C ALA A 205 -1.37 20.34 -23.27
N PRO A 206 -2.03 20.56 -24.39
CA PRO A 206 -3.50 20.50 -24.48
C PRO A 206 -4.08 19.19 -23.99
N ASN A 207 -5.38 19.17 -23.68
CA ASN A 207 -6.05 17.92 -23.34
C ASN A 207 -6.00 16.94 -24.52
N ALA A 208 -5.96 15.66 -24.21
CA ALA A 208 -5.81 14.56 -25.17
C ALA A 208 -4.49 14.53 -25.99
N SER A 209 -3.49 15.36 -25.65
CA SER A 209 -2.18 15.38 -26.34
C SER A 209 -1.25 14.22 -25.97
N GLY A 210 -1.65 13.36 -25.03
CA GLY A 210 -0.83 12.19 -24.64
C GLY A 210 0.00 12.35 -23.37
N LYS A 211 -0.15 13.43 -22.55
CA LYS A 211 0.61 13.62 -21.31
C LYS A 211 0.64 12.37 -20.41
N SER A 212 -0.53 11.81 -20.13
CA SER A 212 -0.62 10.60 -19.30
C SER A 212 -0.15 9.34 -20.05
N SER A 213 -0.23 9.33 -21.38
CA SER A 213 0.24 8.19 -22.19
C SER A 213 1.76 8.04 -22.14
N LEU A 214 2.51 9.10 -21.84
CA LEU A 214 3.95 9.01 -21.60
C LEU A 214 4.26 8.09 -20.40
N LEU A 215 3.55 8.30 -19.29
CA LEU A 215 3.71 7.48 -18.08
C LEU A 215 3.20 6.04 -18.28
N ASP A 216 2.14 5.87 -19.06
CA ASP A 216 1.66 4.53 -19.45
C ASP A 216 2.64 3.81 -20.36
N ALA A 217 3.34 4.50 -21.27
CA ALA A 217 4.36 3.94 -22.13
C ALA A 217 5.58 3.48 -21.30
N LEU A 218 6.02 4.31 -20.35
CA LEU A 218 7.08 3.93 -19.41
C LEU A 218 6.67 2.72 -18.56
N SER A 219 5.47 2.72 -17.98
CA SER A 219 4.94 1.61 -17.20
C SER A 219 4.91 0.31 -18.01
N PHE A 220 4.48 0.38 -19.25
CA PHE A 220 4.47 -0.79 -20.14
C PHE A 220 5.87 -1.29 -20.45
N CYS A 221 6.83 -0.39 -20.68
CA CYS A 221 8.22 -0.75 -20.87
C CYS A 221 8.78 -1.53 -19.66
N LEU A 222 8.53 -1.04 -18.45
CA LEU A 222 9.04 -1.63 -17.21
C LEU A 222 8.33 -2.94 -16.85
N PHE A 223 6.98 -2.95 -16.88
CA PHE A 223 6.18 -4.01 -16.24
C PHE A 223 5.30 -4.82 -17.18
N ASP A 224 5.36 -4.56 -18.50
CA ASP A 224 4.48 -5.20 -19.51
C ASP A 224 2.97 -4.94 -19.27
N THR A 225 2.67 -3.87 -18.55
CA THR A 225 1.31 -3.44 -18.21
C THR A 225 1.25 -1.93 -17.98
N SER A 226 0.08 -1.35 -18.11
CA SER A 226 -0.17 0.06 -17.76
C SER A 226 -1.58 0.23 -17.23
N SER A 227 -1.89 1.42 -16.71
CA SER A 227 -3.21 1.74 -16.16
C SER A 227 -4.35 1.59 -17.15
N ARG A 228 -4.10 1.78 -18.45
CA ARG A 228 -5.10 1.79 -19.52
C ARG A 228 -4.96 0.64 -20.50
N ALA A 229 -3.86 -0.07 -20.52
CA ALA A 229 -3.58 -1.09 -21.51
C ALA A 229 -2.91 -2.33 -20.90
N PHE A 230 -3.68 -3.41 -20.81
CA PHE A 230 -3.19 -4.74 -20.40
C PHE A 230 -2.73 -5.58 -21.59
N LYS A 231 -3.02 -5.15 -22.84
CA LYS A 231 -2.65 -5.86 -24.07
C LYS A 231 -1.79 -4.95 -24.93
N ALA A 232 -0.73 -5.52 -25.51
CA ALA A 232 0.17 -4.82 -26.40
C ALA A 232 -0.53 -4.18 -27.61
N LEU A 233 -1.65 -4.75 -28.06
CA LEU A 233 -2.48 -4.17 -29.12
C LEU A 233 -3.02 -2.79 -28.77
N ASN A 234 -3.34 -2.57 -27.50
CA ASN A 234 -3.89 -1.28 -27.03
C ASN A 234 -2.78 -0.25 -26.76
N VAL A 235 -1.54 -0.70 -26.66
CA VAL A 235 -0.34 0.15 -26.53
C VAL A 235 0.14 0.62 -27.89
N LEU A 236 0.02 -0.25 -28.91
CA LEU A 236 0.45 0.06 -30.26
C LEU A 236 -0.37 1.23 -30.84
N ASN A 237 0.32 2.21 -31.43
CA ASN A 237 -0.33 3.28 -32.17
C ASN A 237 -1.20 2.70 -33.29
N SER A 238 -2.47 3.10 -33.34
CA SER A 238 -3.47 2.54 -34.29
C SER A 238 -3.11 2.69 -35.76
N LYS A 239 -2.20 3.59 -36.11
CA LYS A 239 -1.72 3.85 -37.47
C LYS A 239 -0.42 3.12 -37.81
N LYS A 240 0.08 2.30 -36.91
CA LYS A 240 1.39 1.64 -37.03
C LYS A 240 1.28 0.14 -36.79
N ASP A 241 2.26 -0.62 -37.30
CA ASP A 241 2.31 -2.08 -37.17
C ASP A 241 3.38 -2.58 -36.21
N LYS A 242 4.20 -1.67 -35.68
CA LYS A 242 5.26 -1.98 -34.72
C LYS A 242 5.41 -0.86 -33.72
N PHE A 243 5.81 -1.21 -32.50
CA PHE A 243 6.32 -0.26 -31.53
C PHE A 243 7.64 -0.72 -30.92
N TYR A 244 8.34 0.21 -30.33
CA TYR A 244 9.60 0.01 -29.65
C TYR A 244 9.60 0.79 -28.36
N CYS A 245 10.20 0.27 -27.28
CA CYS A 245 10.54 1.05 -26.11
C CYS A 245 11.78 0.46 -25.42
N LYS A 246 12.56 1.37 -24.80
CA LYS A 246 13.76 1.03 -24.03
C LYS A 246 13.88 1.96 -22.84
N ALA A 247 14.05 1.37 -21.65
CA ALA A 247 14.35 2.08 -20.42
C ALA A 247 15.76 1.76 -19.94
N GLU A 248 16.50 2.79 -19.57
CA GLU A 248 17.78 2.69 -18.86
C GLU A 248 17.52 3.04 -17.39
N LEU A 249 17.90 2.14 -16.49
CA LEU A 249 17.70 2.25 -15.05
C LEU A 249 19.05 2.18 -14.33
N GLU A 250 19.12 2.82 -13.17
CA GLU A 250 20.21 2.64 -12.23
C GLU A 250 19.66 2.04 -10.94
N VAL A 251 20.21 0.92 -10.52
CA VAL A 251 19.85 0.19 -9.31
C VAL A 251 21.13 -0.08 -8.54
N ASP A 252 21.23 0.43 -7.32
CA ASP A 252 22.43 0.28 -6.46
C ASP A 252 23.76 0.59 -7.17
N GLY A 253 23.76 1.62 -8.04
CA GLY A 253 24.93 2.04 -8.81
C GLY A 253 25.21 1.22 -10.09
N CYS A 254 24.45 0.16 -10.34
CA CYS A 254 24.54 -0.64 -11.57
C CYS A 254 23.50 -0.21 -12.60
N ARG A 255 23.85 -0.25 -13.88
CA ARG A 255 22.93 0.09 -14.96
C ARG A 255 22.24 -1.13 -15.52
N TYR A 256 20.92 -1.06 -15.61
CA TYR A 256 20.06 -2.08 -16.20
C TYR A 256 19.29 -1.51 -17.38
N PHE A 257 19.03 -2.36 -18.36
CA PHE A 257 18.37 -1.98 -19.59
C PHE A 257 17.21 -2.94 -19.87
N ILE A 258 16.02 -2.39 -20.09
CA ILE A 258 14.84 -3.15 -20.48
C ILE A 258 14.40 -2.64 -21.86
N GLU A 259 14.31 -3.52 -22.83
CA GLU A 259 13.88 -3.19 -24.17
C GLU A 259 12.73 -4.09 -24.59
N ARG A 260 11.68 -3.49 -25.18
CA ARG A 260 10.57 -4.24 -25.75
C ARG A 260 10.37 -3.83 -27.20
N ARG A 261 10.23 -4.83 -28.05
CA ARG A 261 9.88 -4.67 -29.47
C ARG A 261 8.61 -5.41 -29.75
N ALA A 262 7.66 -4.74 -30.38
CA ALA A 262 6.39 -5.34 -30.72
C ALA A 262 6.09 -5.22 -32.21
N LYS A 263 5.47 -6.27 -32.77
CA LYS A 263 5.05 -6.31 -34.17
C LYS A 263 3.67 -6.94 -34.28
N LYS A 264 2.79 -6.28 -35.03
CA LYS A 264 1.48 -6.80 -35.38
C LYS A 264 1.61 -7.92 -36.41
N GLN A 265 1.00 -9.05 -36.11
CA GLN A 265 0.98 -10.23 -36.99
C GLN A 265 -0.23 -10.17 -37.92
N ARG A 266 -0.21 -11.00 -38.98
CA ARG A 266 -1.31 -11.09 -39.98
C ARG A 266 -2.66 -11.46 -39.36
N ASN A 267 -2.67 -12.18 -38.24
CA ASN A 267 -3.86 -12.56 -37.50
C ASN A 267 -4.38 -11.46 -36.56
N GLY A 268 -3.78 -10.25 -36.59
CA GLY A 268 -4.18 -9.13 -35.76
C GLY A 268 -3.58 -9.12 -34.35
N HIS A 269 -2.92 -10.18 -33.91
CA HIS A 269 -2.22 -10.21 -32.63
C HIS A 269 -0.91 -9.42 -32.68
N VAL A 270 -0.55 -8.80 -31.56
CA VAL A 270 0.75 -8.12 -31.41
C VAL A 270 1.68 -9.03 -30.61
N LYS A 271 2.76 -9.49 -31.25
CA LYS A 271 3.84 -10.22 -30.58
C LYS A 271 4.80 -9.19 -29.98
N VAL A 272 5.17 -9.38 -28.71
CA VAL A 272 6.16 -8.58 -28.00
C VAL A 272 7.34 -9.46 -27.65
N ASP A 273 8.53 -9.02 -28.04
CA ASP A 273 9.80 -9.58 -27.61
C ASP A 273 10.40 -8.64 -26.56
N VAL A 274 11.03 -9.20 -25.52
CA VAL A 274 11.68 -8.46 -24.43
C VAL A 274 13.13 -8.84 -24.33
N ASP A 275 14.00 -7.87 -24.09
CA ASP A 275 15.41 -8.04 -23.82
C ASP A 275 15.74 -7.28 -22.52
N PHE A 276 16.41 -7.97 -21.58
CA PHE A 276 16.79 -7.44 -20.27
C PHE A 276 18.28 -7.75 -20.05
N TRP A 277 19.06 -6.73 -19.75
CA TRP A 277 20.51 -6.89 -19.58
C TRP A 277 21.11 -5.81 -18.68
N THR A 278 22.34 -6.07 -18.25
CA THR A 278 23.25 -5.16 -17.61
C THR A 278 24.61 -5.20 -18.31
N TYR A 279 25.59 -4.48 -17.80
CA TYR A 279 26.98 -4.58 -18.21
C TYR A 279 27.81 -5.11 -17.04
N ASP A 280 28.77 -5.95 -17.31
CA ASP A 280 29.74 -6.42 -16.31
C ASP A 280 30.84 -5.38 -16.08
N ASP A 281 31.77 -5.68 -15.17
CA ASP A 281 32.90 -4.81 -14.84
C ASP A 281 33.88 -4.59 -16.02
N ALA A 282 33.85 -5.47 -17.02
CA ALA A 282 34.62 -5.36 -18.26
C ALA A 282 33.89 -4.51 -19.32
N GLY A 283 32.64 -4.12 -19.06
CA GLY A 283 31.79 -3.36 -19.99
C GLY A 283 31.14 -4.24 -21.06
N GLU A 284 31.11 -5.57 -20.88
CA GLU A 284 30.44 -6.46 -21.79
C GLU A 284 28.96 -6.65 -21.41
N LYS A 285 28.09 -6.81 -22.42
CA LYS A 285 26.65 -7.00 -22.22
C LYS A 285 26.39 -8.35 -21.56
N LEU A 286 25.88 -8.35 -20.34
CA LEU A 286 25.43 -9.52 -19.59
C LEU A 286 23.90 -9.64 -19.73
N SER A 287 23.44 -10.68 -20.45
CA SER A 287 22.02 -10.94 -20.61
C SER A 287 21.42 -11.53 -19.34
N LEU A 288 20.27 -10.97 -18.92
CA LEU A 288 19.46 -11.40 -17.78
C LEU A 288 18.14 -12.03 -18.25
N ASN A 289 18.03 -12.35 -19.53
CA ASN A 289 16.84 -12.98 -20.11
C ASN A 289 16.61 -14.36 -19.53
N GLY A 290 15.34 -14.72 -19.40
CA GLY A 290 14.94 -16.11 -19.21
C GLY A 290 14.69 -16.81 -20.55
N ASP A 291 14.39 -18.09 -20.50
CA ASP A 291 14.10 -18.92 -21.70
C ASP A 291 12.87 -18.43 -22.48
N GLN A 292 11.96 -17.77 -21.81
CA GLN A 292 10.73 -17.21 -22.37
C GLN A 292 10.50 -15.78 -21.87
N ARG A 293 9.69 -15.00 -22.61
CA ARG A 293 9.27 -13.66 -22.20
C ARG A 293 8.79 -13.60 -20.75
N ARG A 294 7.93 -14.56 -20.36
CA ARG A 294 7.38 -14.61 -19.00
C ARG A 294 8.47 -14.73 -17.93
N THR A 295 9.50 -15.53 -18.21
CA THR A 295 10.64 -15.72 -17.29
C THR A 295 11.51 -14.47 -17.24
N THR A 296 11.71 -13.79 -18.37
CA THR A 296 12.38 -12.49 -18.43
C THR A 296 11.61 -11.43 -17.61
N ASP A 297 10.28 -11.39 -17.73
CA ASP A 297 9.45 -10.48 -16.93
C ASP A 297 9.53 -10.78 -15.43
N VAL A 298 9.73 -12.03 -15.02
CA VAL A 298 10.02 -12.40 -13.62
C VAL A 298 11.38 -11.86 -13.19
N ASN A 299 12.42 -12.01 -14.02
CA ASN A 299 13.76 -11.48 -13.73
C ASN A 299 13.76 -9.95 -13.60
N ILE A 300 13.02 -9.24 -14.46
CA ILE A 300 12.82 -7.79 -14.34
C ILE A 300 12.20 -7.45 -12.98
N ARG A 301 11.12 -8.15 -12.59
CA ARG A 301 10.44 -7.91 -11.30
C ARG A 301 11.33 -8.17 -10.08
N LYS A 302 12.29 -9.09 -10.18
CA LYS A 302 13.29 -9.32 -9.12
C LYS A 302 14.16 -8.08 -8.89
N VAL A 303 14.39 -7.28 -9.93
CA VAL A 303 15.27 -6.11 -9.87
C VAL A 303 14.51 -4.82 -9.55
N ILE A 304 13.32 -4.60 -10.13
CA ILE A 304 12.61 -3.32 -10.01
C ILE A 304 11.29 -3.41 -9.22
N GLY A 305 10.91 -4.56 -8.72
CA GLY A 305 9.65 -4.77 -8.03
C GLY A 305 8.46 -5.01 -8.96
N THR A 306 7.25 -4.90 -8.44
CA THR A 306 6.01 -5.12 -9.20
C THR A 306 5.40 -3.80 -9.70
N TYR A 307 4.53 -3.89 -10.70
CA TYR A 307 3.73 -2.76 -11.16
C TYR A 307 2.85 -2.19 -10.04
N GLU A 308 2.32 -3.05 -9.17
CA GLU A 308 1.50 -2.62 -8.02
C GLU A 308 2.32 -1.79 -7.03
N ASP A 309 3.55 -2.22 -6.72
CA ASP A 309 4.46 -1.46 -5.88
C ASP A 309 4.76 -0.09 -6.49
N PHE A 310 5.00 -0.05 -7.81
CA PHE A 310 5.31 1.18 -8.55
C PHE A 310 4.17 2.20 -8.53
N ILE A 311 2.93 1.78 -8.80
CA ILE A 311 1.77 2.69 -8.78
C ILE A 311 1.37 3.12 -7.36
N MET A 312 1.83 2.43 -6.34
CA MET A 312 1.55 2.79 -4.96
C MET A 312 2.60 3.70 -4.33
N THR A 313 3.83 3.69 -4.86
CA THR A 313 4.95 4.42 -4.27
C THR A 313 5.49 5.54 -5.16
N ALA A 314 5.65 5.29 -6.45
CA ALA A 314 6.33 6.18 -7.36
C ALA A 314 5.42 6.87 -8.37
N LEU A 315 4.31 6.22 -8.79
CA LEU A 315 3.41 6.74 -9.82
C LEU A 315 2.02 7.02 -9.27
N SER A 316 1.64 8.29 -9.15
CA SER A 316 0.27 8.69 -8.82
C SER A 316 -0.52 8.96 -10.09
N LEU A 317 -1.54 8.16 -10.35
CA LEU A 317 -2.44 8.31 -11.49
C LEU A 317 -3.71 9.07 -11.07
N GLN A 318 -4.33 9.74 -12.03
CA GLN A 318 -5.55 10.53 -11.79
C GLN A 318 -6.70 9.69 -11.18
N SER A 319 -6.78 8.40 -11.52
CA SER A 319 -7.81 7.47 -11.04
C SER A 319 -7.36 6.59 -9.86
N ASN A 320 -6.07 6.60 -9.50
CA ASN A 320 -5.48 5.69 -8.52
C ASN A 320 -4.96 6.36 -7.24
N SER A 321 -5.19 7.67 -7.08
CA SER A 321 -4.73 8.39 -5.88
C SER A 321 -5.36 7.89 -4.58
N THR A 322 -6.48 7.17 -4.67
CA THR A 322 -7.23 6.64 -3.52
C THR A 322 -7.12 5.12 -3.36
N VAL A 323 -6.40 4.41 -4.23
CA VAL A 323 -6.34 2.93 -4.26
C VAL A 323 -6.04 2.33 -2.88
N PHE A 324 -5.10 2.90 -2.14
CA PHE A 324 -4.79 2.42 -0.79
C PHE A 324 -5.94 2.69 0.19
N ILE A 325 -6.60 3.84 0.07
CA ILE A 325 -7.70 4.25 0.96
C ILE A 325 -8.95 3.41 0.68
N ASP A 326 -9.21 3.09 -0.58
CA ASP A 326 -10.39 2.34 -1.04
C ASP A 326 -10.29 0.83 -0.74
N LYS A 327 -9.08 0.33 -0.47
CA LYS A 327 -8.88 -1.08 -0.09
C LYS A 327 -9.48 -1.38 1.29
N THR A 328 -9.93 -2.61 1.46
CA THR A 328 -10.38 -3.13 2.76
C THR A 328 -9.24 -3.11 3.79
N GLN A 329 -9.57 -3.14 5.07
CA GLN A 329 -8.57 -3.16 6.13
C GLN A 329 -7.59 -4.35 6.00
N LYS A 330 -8.09 -5.50 5.55
CA LYS A 330 -7.26 -6.70 5.32
C LYS A 330 -6.27 -6.43 4.18
N GLU A 331 -6.74 -5.99 3.03
CA GLU A 331 -5.89 -5.71 1.88
C GLU A 331 -4.84 -4.62 2.16
N ARG A 332 -5.18 -3.60 2.96
CA ARG A 332 -4.20 -2.59 3.41
C ARG A 332 -3.12 -3.19 4.29
N LYS A 333 -3.48 -4.09 5.22
CA LYS A 333 -2.52 -4.80 6.05
C LYS A 333 -1.61 -5.70 5.22
N ASP A 334 -2.19 -6.45 4.28
CA ASP A 334 -1.45 -7.35 3.39
C ASP A 334 -0.45 -6.57 2.54
N LEU A 335 -0.83 -5.40 2.01
CA LEU A 335 0.06 -4.52 1.28
C LEU A 335 1.20 -3.97 2.14
N LEU A 336 0.89 -3.46 3.35
CA LEU A 336 1.92 -2.99 4.27
C LEU A 336 2.87 -4.13 4.67
N ALA A 337 2.32 -5.33 4.92
CA ALA A 337 3.12 -6.53 5.18
C ALA A 337 4.05 -6.86 4.01
N GLN A 338 3.57 -6.70 2.78
CA GLN A 338 4.38 -6.86 1.58
C GLN A 338 5.52 -5.83 1.51
N PHE A 339 5.22 -4.54 1.71
CA PHE A 339 6.26 -3.49 1.70
C PHE A 339 7.30 -3.66 2.80
N MET A 340 6.88 -4.12 3.97
CA MET A 340 7.76 -4.36 5.10
C MET A 340 8.52 -5.70 5.01
N GLY A 341 8.23 -6.52 4.00
CA GLY A 341 8.84 -7.84 3.84
C GLY A 341 8.44 -8.87 4.90
N ILE A 342 7.45 -8.55 5.76
CA ILE A 342 7.06 -9.40 6.89
C ILE A 342 6.22 -10.63 6.50
N GLY A 343 5.87 -10.78 5.22
CA GLY A 343 5.21 -11.99 4.70
C GLY A 343 6.05 -13.26 4.89
N VAL A 344 7.34 -13.14 5.17
CA VAL A 344 8.22 -14.26 5.54
C VAL A 344 7.71 -14.98 6.80
N PHE A 345 7.13 -14.27 7.75
CA PHE A 345 6.58 -14.88 8.96
C PHE A 345 5.35 -15.75 8.70
N ASP A 346 4.49 -15.37 7.75
CA ASP A 346 3.37 -16.21 7.34
C ASP A 346 3.86 -17.47 6.63
N GLN A 347 4.91 -17.36 5.82
CA GLN A 347 5.54 -18.52 5.18
C GLN A 347 6.17 -19.46 6.20
N LEU A 348 6.92 -18.94 7.18
CA LEU A 348 7.50 -19.71 8.27
C LEU A 348 6.42 -20.38 9.12
N TYR A 349 5.36 -19.66 9.44
CA TYR A 349 4.21 -20.21 10.17
C TYR A 349 3.59 -21.40 9.45
N ASN A 350 3.34 -21.27 8.14
CA ASN A 350 2.77 -22.34 7.33
C ASN A 350 3.71 -23.55 7.17
N LEU A 351 5.03 -23.34 7.25
CA LEU A 351 6.02 -24.44 7.23
C LEU A 351 6.15 -25.12 8.60
N ALA A 352 5.84 -24.41 9.69
CA ALA A 352 5.91 -24.93 11.05
C ALA A 352 4.62 -25.64 11.51
N ALA A 353 3.47 -25.32 10.88
CA ALA A 353 2.16 -25.91 11.16
C ALA A 353 2.00 -27.25 10.44
#